data_bf865c478b5c9a7c071b51e72e92b802
#
_entry.id   bf865c478b5c9a7c071b51e72e92b802
#
_cell.length_a   1.000
_cell.length_b   1.000
_cell.length_c   1.000
_cell.angle_alpha   90.00
_cell.angle_beta   90.00
_cell.angle_gamma   90.00
#
_symmetry.space_group_name_H-M   'P 1'
#
loop_
_entity.id
_entity.type
_entity.pdbx_description
1 polymer ?
#
loop_
_entity_poly.entity_id
_entity_poly.type
_entity_poly.pdbx_seq_one_letter_code
_entity_poly.pdbx_strand_id
1 'polypeptide(L)'
;MLWSHLFIPTLRENPAEAEVISHQLLLRAGYIRQLSAGIYSYLFLAQRSLLKIQQIVRQEMNAIGAQEMFLPALNPAEVWQESGRWDIMGDNMFRLKDRFQRDLCLGMTHEEIMTVVARGELRSYKQLPQIWYQIQTKFRDEARPKSGLLRVRQFLMKDSYSFDMDQAGLDAAYEKHYKAYCRIFDRCGLRYTAVEAHSGAMGGSQSHEFMVASDAGEDFVVTCAGCGYSANLEKAVSRPVAPDRPDPEGDLTPEPFHTPGRKTIAEVAEFTALPESSQMKSLVLVADGKPVLVMLRGDHQLSETKFGAMAGDMEFRQAHPEEIRTWFGADAGSLGPVGIKNMPIYADRALEGRRNMIAGANRNDYHLRNVTLGEDFEAEVHDLRQVAAGDLCTRCGSTLAVQKSIEIGHIFKLGYKYSESMGLRVLNAEGKEVTPIMGSYGIGIERILSAAIELYHDKDGMILPSAIAPFDVVVTPANNSDEAQMTAARRIYDECIALGLDALLDDRDERPGVKFKDADLIGIPYRITVGKKLAGGMVELVERKGKATVDVLVAEAARTVAARAGR
;
A
#
# COMPACT_ATOMS: atom_id res chain seq x y z
N MET A 1 -5.15 31.10 16.52
CA MET A 1 -3.69 31.08 16.72
C MET A 1 -3.05 32.17 15.89
N LEU A 2 -1.96 32.79 16.37
CA LEU A 2 -1.18 33.81 15.64
C LEU A 2 0.01 33.13 14.97
N TRP A 3 0.22 33.36 13.68
CA TRP A 3 1.33 32.69 12.95
C TRP A 3 2.70 33.06 13.51
N SER A 4 2.88 34.33 13.92
CA SER A 4 4.15 34.82 14.53
C SER A 4 4.59 34.02 15.78
N HIS A 5 3.65 33.35 16.46
CA HIS A 5 3.91 32.56 17.66
C HIS A 5 4.07 31.06 17.38
N LEU A 6 3.97 30.63 16.11
CA LEU A 6 4.02 29.21 15.75
C LEU A 6 5.37 28.85 15.12
N PHE A 7 5.84 27.66 15.44
CA PHE A 7 7.00 27.08 14.79
C PHE A 7 6.58 26.38 13.48
N ILE A 8 6.66 27.14 12.37
CA ILE A 8 6.35 26.67 11.02
C ILE A 8 7.57 26.93 10.12
N PRO A 9 8.59 26.06 10.17
CA PRO A 9 9.87 26.28 9.49
C PRO A 9 9.80 25.86 8.01
N THR A 10 9.19 26.70 7.17
CA THR A 10 9.11 26.50 5.72
C THR A 10 10.49 26.61 5.06
N LEU A 11 10.69 25.84 3.98
CA LEU A 11 11.90 25.89 3.15
C LEU A 11 11.56 26.41 1.75
N ARG A 12 12.51 27.16 1.15
CA ARG A 12 12.32 27.70 -0.19
C ARG A 12 12.50 26.66 -1.29
N GLU A 13 13.43 25.73 -1.09
CA GLU A 13 13.83 24.72 -2.07
C GLU A 13 13.49 23.31 -1.58
N ASN A 14 13.38 22.39 -2.52
CA ASN A 14 13.20 20.98 -2.19
C ASN A 14 14.52 20.42 -1.64
N PRO A 15 14.50 19.70 -0.52
CA PRO A 15 15.66 18.94 -0.07
C PRO A 15 16.08 17.90 -1.12
N ALA A 16 17.40 17.78 -1.34
CA ALA A 16 17.96 16.93 -2.39
C ALA A 16 17.63 15.42 -2.21
N GLU A 17 17.44 15.01 -0.96
CA GLU A 17 17.12 13.63 -0.58
C GLU A 17 15.64 13.25 -0.80
N ALA A 18 14.79 14.22 -1.11
CA ALA A 18 13.35 13.99 -1.27
C ALA A 18 12.98 13.73 -2.73
N GLU A 19 12.63 12.49 -3.07
CA GLU A 19 12.31 12.09 -4.45
C GLU A 19 10.84 12.28 -4.79
N VAL A 20 9.91 11.82 -3.94
CA VAL A 20 8.46 11.88 -4.19
C VAL A 20 7.86 13.20 -3.71
N ILE A 21 6.78 13.63 -4.35
CA ILE A 21 6.14 14.93 -4.11
C ILE A 21 5.68 15.09 -2.66
N SER A 22 5.06 14.09 -2.07
CA SER A 22 4.62 14.16 -0.68
C SER A 22 5.79 14.39 0.28
N HIS A 23 6.93 13.73 0.06
CA HIS A 23 8.13 13.92 0.88
C HIS A 23 8.69 15.33 0.73
N GLN A 24 8.81 15.81 -0.51
CA GLN A 24 9.29 17.17 -0.80
C GLN A 24 8.42 18.24 -0.11
N LEU A 25 7.11 18.15 -0.28
CA LEU A 25 6.17 19.14 0.26
C LEU A 25 6.06 19.07 1.79
N LEU A 26 6.08 17.88 2.40
CA LEU A 26 6.07 17.72 3.86
C LEU A 26 7.30 18.34 4.51
N LEU A 27 8.50 18.18 3.91
CA LEU A 27 9.72 18.81 4.39
C LEU A 27 9.68 20.33 4.19
N ARG A 28 9.31 20.79 2.98
CA ARG A 28 9.27 22.22 2.64
C ARG A 28 8.27 23.00 3.48
N ALA A 29 7.10 22.45 3.68
CA ALA A 29 6.04 23.09 4.46
C ALA A 29 6.26 23.02 5.99
N GLY A 30 7.33 22.38 6.46
CA GLY A 30 7.61 22.27 7.89
C GLY A 30 6.67 21.32 8.62
N TYR A 31 6.20 20.28 7.96
CA TYR A 31 5.40 19.21 8.58
C TYR A 31 6.29 18.19 9.28
N ILE A 32 7.38 17.79 8.64
CA ILE A 32 8.28 16.76 9.17
C ILE A 32 9.74 17.19 9.13
N ARG A 33 10.57 16.54 9.95
CA ARG A 33 12.02 16.54 9.83
C ARG A 33 12.54 15.12 10.01
N GLN A 34 13.49 14.75 9.18
CA GLN A 34 14.13 13.44 9.27
C GLN A 34 15.15 13.44 10.40
N LEU A 35 15.04 12.47 11.29
CA LEU A 35 16.02 12.18 12.34
C LEU A 35 17.06 11.18 11.84
N SER A 36 16.60 10.13 11.16
CA SER A 36 17.41 9.10 10.51
C SER A 36 16.59 8.47 9.38
N ALA A 37 17.19 7.60 8.57
CA ALA A 37 16.51 6.90 7.48
C ALA A 37 15.27 6.14 8.01
N GLY A 38 14.08 6.55 7.52
CA GLY A 38 12.80 5.98 7.94
C GLY A 38 12.31 6.38 9.34
N ILE A 39 12.94 7.36 9.99
CA ILE A 39 12.56 7.88 11.31
C ILE A 39 12.37 9.39 11.21
N TYR A 40 11.16 9.87 11.48
CA TYR A 40 10.76 11.27 11.30
C TYR A 40 10.19 11.89 12.57
N SER A 41 10.50 13.16 12.78
CA SER A 41 9.79 14.01 13.74
C SER A 41 8.58 14.63 13.04
N TYR A 42 7.41 14.49 13.62
CA TYR A 42 6.20 15.20 13.18
C TYR A 42 6.14 16.54 13.88
N LEU A 43 6.24 17.62 13.10
CA LEU A 43 6.18 18.95 13.63
C LEU A 43 4.72 19.41 13.80
N PHE A 44 4.53 20.64 14.26
CA PHE A 44 3.23 21.18 14.66
C PHE A 44 2.12 20.96 13.61
N LEU A 45 2.38 21.26 12.32
CA LEU A 45 1.40 21.12 11.24
C LEU A 45 1.04 19.65 10.96
N ALA A 46 2.06 18.78 10.90
CA ALA A 46 1.81 17.35 10.72
C ALA A 46 0.96 16.78 11.86
N GLN A 47 1.33 17.11 13.11
CA GLN A 47 0.60 16.62 14.29
C GLN A 47 -0.87 17.02 14.25
N ARG A 48 -1.18 18.26 13.84
CA ARG A 48 -2.58 18.71 13.69
C ARG A 48 -3.33 17.88 12.64
N SER A 49 -2.75 17.67 11.46
CA SER A 49 -3.36 16.86 10.40
C SER A 49 -3.54 15.41 10.83
N LEU A 50 -2.52 14.80 11.45
CA LEU A 50 -2.59 13.41 11.94
C LEU A 50 -3.64 13.22 13.04
N LEU A 51 -3.82 14.20 13.94
CA LEU A 51 -4.87 14.16 14.97
C LEU A 51 -6.28 14.24 14.34
N LYS A 52 -6.48 15.06 13.29
CA LYS A 52 -7.75 15.11 12.55
C LYS A 52 -8.05 13.77 11.86
N ILE A 53 -7.05 13.17 11.21
CA ILE A 53 -7.17 11.83 10.59
C ILE A 53 -7.53 10.79 11.67
N GLN A 54 -6.80 10.75 12.78
CA GLN A 54 -7.08 9.84 13.89
C GLN A 54 -8.50 10.03 14.45
N GLN A 55 -8.99 11.27 14.53
CA GLN A 55 -10.34 11.55 15.00
C GLN A 55 -11.40 11.02 14.05
N ILE A 56 -11.21 11.14 12.73
CA ILE A 56 -12.08 10.52 11.73
C ILE A 56 -12.10 9.01 11.91
N VAL A 57 -10.93 8.40 12.05
CA VAL A 57 -10.78 6.95 12.27
C VAL A 57 -11.52 6.50 13.54
N ARG A 58 -11.34 7.20 14.68
CA ARG A 58 -12.05 6.91 15.94
C ARG A 58 -13.56 6.95 15.79
N GLN A 59 -14.06 7.98 15.13
CA GLN A 59 -15.51 8.14 14.94
C GLN A 59 -16.09 6.98 14.13
N GLU A 60 -15.45 6.57 13.05
CA GLU A 60 -15.95 5.48 12.21
C GLU A 60 -15.76 4.10 12.87
N MET A 61 -14.69 3.89 13.62
CA MET A 61 -14.50 2.66 14.39
C MET A 61 -15.51 2.53 15.52
N ASN A 62 -15.73 3.60 16.27
CA ASN A 62 -16.75 3.63 17.33
C ASN A 62 -18.18 3.40 16.76
N ALA A 63 -18.48 3.94 15.58
CA ALA A 63 -19.77 3.77 14.91
C ALA A 63 -20.08 2.31 14.54
N ILE A 64 -19.08 1.45 14.36
CA ILE A 64 -19.27 0.01 14.13
C ILE A 64 -19.26 -0.82 15.44
N GLY A 65 -19.19 -0.16 16.60
CA GLY A 65 -19.15 -0.79 17.93
C GLY A 65 -17.76 -1.27 18.36
N ALA A 66 -16.68 -0.82 17.71
CA ALA A 66 -15.33 -1.13 18.11
C ALA A 66 -14.90 -0.35 19.36
N GLN A 67 -14.08 -0.95 20.20
CA GLN A 67 -13.61 -0.40 21.46
C GLN A 67 -12.13 -0.07 21.38
N GLU A 68 -11.76 1.19 21.67
CA GLU A 68 -10.36 1.63 21.66
C GLU A 68 -9.63 1.13 22.90
N MET A 69 -8.47 0.49 22.68
CA MET A 69 -7.53 0.06 23.70
C MET A 69 -6.17 0.73 23.48
N PHE A 70 -5.25 0.54 24.40
CA PHE A 70 -3.85 0.94 24.25
C PHE A 70 -2.95 -0.15 24.78
N LEU A 71 -2.27 -0.87 23.88
CA LEU A 71 -1.47 -2.04 24.20
C LEU A 71 0.03 -1.69 24.20
N PRO A 72 0.88 -2.50 24.88
CA PRO A 72 2.31 -2.26 24.90
C PRO A 72 2.94 -2.35 23.51
N ALA A 73 3.80 -1.39 23.16
CA ALA A 73 4.64 -1.47 21.97
C ALA A 73 5.88 -2.35 22.17
N LEU A 74 6.33 -2.50 23.41
CA LEU A 74 7.40 -3.41 23.80
C LEU A 74 6.80 -4.76 24.17
N ASN A 75 7.13 -5.79 23.39
CA ASN A 75 6.53 -7.11 23.49
C ASN A 75 7.56 -8.15 23.96
N PRO A 76 7.17 -9.10 24.84
CA PRO A 76 7.98 -10.28 25.14
C PRO A 76 8.11 -11.19 23.92
N ALA A 77 9.29 -11.82 23.74
CA ALA A 77 9.51 -12.75 22.63
C ALA A 77 8.57 -13.96 22.65
N GLU A 78 8.20 -14.41 23.84
CA GLU A 78 7.40 -15.61 24.07
C GLU A 78 6.06 -15.57 23.35
N VAL A 79 5.39 -14.40 23.30
CA VAL A 79 4.08 -14.28 22.62
C VAL A 79 4.19 -14.42 21.11
N TRP A 80 5.31 -13.98 20.53
CA TRP A 80 5.61 -14.13 19.11
C TRP A 80 6.09 -15.55 18.76
N GLN A 81 6.74 -16.23 19.71
CA GLN A 81 7.10 -17.64 19.61
C GLN A 81 5.87 -18.54 19.65
N GLU A 82 4.88 -18.25 20.51
CA GLU A 82 3.60 -18.95 20.57
C GLU A 82 2.86 -18.93 19.23
N SER A 83 2.88 -17.81 18.50
CA SER A 83 2.26 -17.69 17.18
C SER A 83 3.10 -18.29 16.04
N GLY A 84 4.37 -18.64 16.32
CA GLY A 84 5.34 -19.06 15.32
C GLY A 84 5.92 -17.93 14.47
N ARG A 85 5.54 -16.66 14.73
CA ARG A 85 5.98 -15.52 13.91
C ARG A 85 7.33 -14.94 14.31
N TRP A 86 7.88 -15.33 15.46
CA TRP A 86 9.20 -14.84 15.88
C TRP A 86 10.28 -15.07 14.82
N ASP A 87 10.32 -16.25 14.22
CA ASP A 87 11.32 -16.61 13.20
C ASP A 87 10.89 -16.13 11.81
N ILE A 88 9.60 -16.24 11.48
CA ILE A 88 9.05 -15.83 10.16
C ILE A 88 9.29 -14.34 9.86
N MET A 89 9.22 -13.46 10.88
CA MET A 89 9.44 -12.02 10.68
C MET A 89 10.90 -11.66 10.40
N GLY A 90 11.84 -12.55 10.70
CA GLY A 90 13.26 -12.39 10.36
C GLY A 90 13.84 -11.05 10.82
N ASP A 91 14.62 -10.43 9.94
CA ASP A 91 15.32 -9.17 10.19
C ASP A 91 14.40 -7.94 10.15
N ASN A 92 13.15 -8.08 9.72
CA ASN A 92 12.19 -6.97 9.76
C ASN A 92 11.72 -6.63 11.18
N MET A 93 11.99 -7.47 12.17
CA MET A 93 11.62 -7.26 13.56
C MET A 93 12.76 -6.63 14.35
N PHE A 94 12.51 -5.46 14.98
CA PHE A 94 13.44 -4.90 15.96
C PHE A 94 13.45 -5.77 17.23
N ARG A 95 14.52 -6.54 17.41
CA ARG A 95 14.75 -7.39 18.58
C ARG A 95 15.73 -6.73 19.52
N LEU A 96 15.50 -6.90 20.82
CA LEU A 96 16.34 -6.34 21.89
C LEU A 96 16.36 -7.28 23.09
N LYS A 97 17.29 -7.03 24.00
CA LYS A 97 17.35 -7.73 25.30
C LYS A 97 17.15 -6.73 26.42
N ASP A 98 16.41 -7.15 27.45
CA ASP A 98 16.34 -6.38 28.69
C ASP A 98 17.63 -6.55 29.53
N ARG A 99 17.70 -5.85 30.68
CA ARG A 99 18.85 -5.95 31.56
C ARG A 99 19.10 -7.36 32.17
N PHE A 100 18.09 -8.23 32.10
CA PHE A 100 18.16 -9.63 32.53
C PHE A 100 18.41 -10.59 31.35
N GLN A 101 18.76 -10.08 30.19
CA GLN A 101 19.02 -10.83 28.95
C GLN A 101 17.80 -11.59 28.41
N ARG A 102 16.57 -11.18 28.78
CA ARG A 102 15.35 -11.72 28.19
C ARG A 102 15.10 -11.09 26.83
N ASP A 103 14.68 -11.89 25.86
CA ASP A 103 14.38 -11.43 24.51
C ASP A 103 13.06 -10.67 24.46
N LEU A 104 13.08 -9.53 23.81
CA LEU A 104 11.95 -8.64 23.56
C LEU A 104 11.97 -8.20 22.11
N CYS A 105 10.84 -7.65 21.64
CA CYS A 105 10.79 -6.95 20.36
C CYS A 105 9.92 -5.69 20.45
N LEU A 106 10.08 -4.80 19.46
CA LEU A 106 9.14 -3.71 19.23
C LEU A 106 8.02 -4.18 18.31
N GLY A 107 6.77 -3.90 18.69
CA GLY A 107 5.59 -4.39 17.99
C GLY A 107 5.49 -3.92 16.54
N MET A 108 5.53 -4.85 15.60
CA MET A 108 5.28 -4.61 14.18
C MET A 108 3.78 -4.51 13.89
N THR A 109 2.98 -5.24 14.64
CA THR A 109 1.53 -5.40 14.64
C THR A 109 1.14 -6.05 15.98
N HIS A 110 -0.12 -6.28 16.30
CA HIS A 110 -0.51 -6.71 17.64
C HIS A 110 -1.50 -7.87 17.67
N GLU A 111 -1.52 -8.75 16.66
CA GLU A 111 -2.35 -9.96 16.66
C GLU A 111 -2.11 -10.79 17.92
N GLU A 112 -0.84 -11.01 18.26
CA GLU A 112 -0.43 -11.80 19.40
C GLU A 112 -0.87 -11.16 20.72
N ILE A 113 -0.61 -9.86 20.89
CA ILE A 113 -0.93 -9.15 22.14
C ILE A 113 -2.43 -9.07 22.36
N MET A 114 -3.21 -8.80 21.29
CA MET A 114 -4.68 -8.85 21.36
C MET A 114 -5.18 -10.24 21.73
N THR A 115 -4.58 -11.30 21.16
CA THR A 115 -4.96 -12.68 21.50
C THR A 115 -4.62 -13.03 22.94
N VAL A 116 -3.50 -12.54 23.49
CA VAL A 116 -3.18 -12.70 24.92
C VAL A 116 -4.24 -12.07 25.79
N VAL A 117 -4.66 -10.82 25.49
CA VAL A 117 -5.75 -10.16 26.22
C VAL A 117 -7.04 -10.94 26.11
N ALA A 118 -7.41 -11.37 24.89
CA ALA A 118 -8.62 -12.15 24.66
C ALA A 118 -8.60 -13.48 25.42
N ARG A 119 -7.47 -14.19 25.41
CA ARG A 119 -7.26 -15.43 26.16
C ARG A 119 -7.39 -15.22 27.68
N GLY A 120 -6.96 -14.07 28.16
CA GLY A 120 -7.07 -13.68 29.57
C GLY A 120 -8.51 -13.39 30.02
N GLU A 121 -9.33 -12.80 29.16
CA GLU A 121 -10.58 -12.15 29.56
C GLU A 121 -11.84 -12.81 28.97
N LEU A 122 -11.78 -13.42 27.78
CA LEU A 122 -12.93 -14.07 27.16
C LEU A 122 -13.08 -15.52 27.67
N ARG A 123 -14.28 -15.85 28.15
CA ARG A 123 -14.58 -17.16 28.75
C ARG A 123 -15.82 -17.83 28.14
N SER A 124 -16.70 -17.06 27.51
CA SER A 124 -17.99 -17.55 27.06
C SER A 124 -18.42 -16.88 25.76
N TYR A 125 -19.15 -17.63 24.94
CA TYR A 125 -19.78 -17.12 23.71
C TYR A 125 -20.65 -15.87 23.95
N LYS A 126 -21.17 -15.67 25.18
CA LYS A 126 -21.96 -14.50 25.55
C LYS A 126 -21.16 -13.18 25.51
N GLN A 127 -19.84 -13.27 25.54
CA GLN A 127 -18.94 -12.12 25.44
C GLN A 127 -18.57 -11.79 24.00
N LEU A 128 -18.94 -12.64 23.05
CA LEU A 128 -18.69 -12.47 21.61
C LEU A 128 -19.96 -12.00 20.86
N PRO A 129 -19.86 -11.30 19.75
CA PRO A 129 -18.62 -10.87 19.09
C PRO A 129 -17.93 -9.70 19.79
N GLN A 130 -16.60 -9.56 19.59
CA GLN A 130 -15.81 -8.43 20.05
C GLN A 130 -15.06 -7.78 18.89
N ILE A 131 -14.97 -6.46 18.90
CA ILE A 131 -14.11 -5.69 18.01
C ILE A 131 -13.30 -4.72 18.88
N TRP A 132 -11.99 -4.91 18.91
CA TRP A 132 -11.06 -4.09 19.67
C TRP A 132 -10.05 -3.44 18.73
N TYR A 133 -9.70 -2.17 18.97
CA TYR A 133 -8.72 -1.48 18.15
C TYR A 133 -7.81 -0.57 18.98
N GLN A 134 -6.72 -0.18 18.38
CA GLN A 134 -5.83 0.85 18.91
C GLN A 134 -5.31 1.75 17.79
N ILE A 135 -4.81 2.93 18.17
CA ILE A 135 -3.98 3.77 17.32
C ILE A 135 -2.64 3.88 18.03
N GLN A 136 -1.64 3.15 17.52
CA GLN A 136 -0.38 2.92 18.22
C GLN A 136 0.80 2.98 17.25
N THR A 137 1.95 3.41 17.78
CA THR A 137 3.24 3.33 17.07
C THR A 137 3.60 1.88 16.78
N LYS A 138 4.01 1.63 15.54
CA LYS A 138 4.57 0.36 15.07
C LYS A 138 6.00 0.55 14.63
N PHE A 139 6.75 -0.54 14.64
CA PHE A 139 8.16 -0.57 14.31
C PHE A 139 8.43 -1.71 13.32
N ARG A 140 9.11 -1.38 12.22
CA ARG A 140 9.56 -2.37 11.24
C ARG A 140 10.98 -2.02 10.82
N ASP A 141 11.93 -2.95 10.92
CA ASP A 141 13.32 -2.69 10.53
C ASP A 141 13.45 -2.79 9.01
N GLU A 142 12.81 -1.84 8.33
CA GLU A 142 12.85 -1.74 6.88
C GLU A 142 14.29 -1.60 6.39
N ALA A 143 14.73 -2.53 5.55
CA ALA A 143 16.09 -2.54 5.01
C ALA A 143 16.37 -1.30 4.14
N ARG A 144 15.35 -0.79 3.42
CA ARG A 144 15.44 0.36 2.52
C ARG A 144 14.25 1.31 2.73
N PRO A 145 14.23 2.11 3.82
CA PRO A 145 13.23 3.14 3.98
C PRO A 145 13.36 4.16 2.85
N LYS A 146 12.23 4.59 2.27
CA LYS A 146 12.22 5.53 1.15
C LYS A 146 10.87 6.23 1.02
N SER A 147 10.79 7.21 0.11
CA SER A 147 9.54 7.90 -0.23
C SER A 147 8.88 8.60 0.97
N GLY A 148 9.69 9.20 1.86
CA GLY A 148 9.21 9.94 3.03
C GLY A 148 8.40 9.07 3.98
N LEU A 149 7.13 9.43 4.24
CA LEU A 149 6.27 8.70 5.18
C LEU A 149 5.57 7.47 4.57
N LEU A 150 5.84 7.12 3.30
CA LEU A 150 5.22 5.96 2.66
C LEU A 150 5.86 4.63 3.12
N ARG A 151 7.19 4.63 3.37
CA ARG A 151 7.91 3.45 3.85
C ARG A 151 8.94 3.82 4.91
N VAL A 152 8.57 3.65 6.15
CA VAL A 152 9.30 4.09 7.34
C VAL A 152 9.52 2.96 8.35
N ARG A 153 10.44 3.18 9.28
CA ARG A 153 10.76 2.24 10.36
C ARG A 153 9.88 2.42 11.59
N GLN A 154 9.38 3.63 11.80
CA GLN A 154 8.47 3.96 12.89
C GLN A 154 7.28 4.75 12.34
N PHE A 155 6.06 4.30 12.64
CA PHE A 155 4.82 4.90 12.12
C PHE A 155 3.63 4.65 13.04
N LEU A 156 2.55 5.41 12.83
CA LEU A 156 1.27 5.20 13.49
C LEU A 156 0.37 4.29 12.65
N MET A 157 -0.18 3.28 13.29
CA MET A 157 -1.17 2.39 12.68
C MET A 157 -2.44 2.38 13.53
N LYS A 158 -3.60 2.50 12.90
CA LYS A 158 -4.81 1.97 13.48
C LYS A 158 -4.86 0.49 13.15
N ASP A 159 -4.79 -0.35 14.14
CA ASP A 159 -4.99 -1.79 14.02
C ASP A 159 -6.19 -2.22 14.86
N SER A 160 -7.08 -2.98 14.23
CA SER A 160 -8.30 -3.51 14.83
C SER A 160 -8.36 -5.01 14.65
N TYR A 161 -9.01 -5.68 15.59
CA TYR A 161 -9.13 -7.13 15.64
C TYR A 161 -10.55 -7.52 16.02
N SER A 162 -11.10 -8.51 15.31
CA SER A 162 -12.39 -9.09 15.66
C SER A 162 -12.20 -10.49 16.21
N PHE A 163 -13.08 -10.87 17.15
CA PHE A 163 -13.20 -12.21 17.72
C PHE A 163 -14.65 -12.63 17.60
N ASP A 164 -14.89 -13.69 16.86
CA ASP A 164 -16.22 -14.17 16.50
C ASP A 164 -16.35 -15.68 16.79
N MET A 165 -17.59 -16.18 16.93
CA MET A 165 -17.83 -17.60 17.21
C MET A 165 -17.62 -18.48 15.99
N ASP A 166 -17.90 -17.95 14.79
CA ASP A 166 -17.94 -18.71 13.56
C ASP A 166 -17.65 -17.82 12.32
N GLN A 167 -17.63 -18.45 11.16
CA GLN A 167 -17.37 -17.80 9.88
C GLN A 167 -18.39 -16.68 9.58
N ALA A 168 -19.67 -16.87 9.93
CA ALA A 168 -20.70 -15.86 9.67
C ALA A 168 -20.47 -14.60 10.50
N GLY A 169 -20.01 -14.75 11.76
CA GLY A 169 -19.59 -13.64 12.61
C GLY A 169 -18.39 -12.91 12.05
N LEU A 170 -17.35 -13.64 11.63
CA LEU A 170 -16.18 -13.07 10.97
C LEU A 170 -16.54 -12.30 9.69
N ASP A 171 -17.42 -12.87 8.86
CA ASP A 171 -17.89 -12.24 7.63
C ASP A 171 -18.63 -10.92 7.92
N ALA A 172 -19.46 -10.91 8.96
CA ALA A 172 -20.16 -9.71 9.41
C ALA A 172 -19.20 -8.64 9.96
N ALA A 173 -18.19 -9.02 10.76
CA ALA A 173 -17.15 -8.12 11.26
C ALA A 173 -16.30 -7.55 10.12
N TYR A 174 -15.94 -8.38 9.14
CA TYR A 174 -15.20 -7.99 7.95
C TYR A 174 -15.96 -6.94 7.13
N GLU A 175 -17.23 -7.17 6.87
CA GLU A 175 -18.09 -6.23 6.11
C GLU A 175 -18.28 -4.90 6.84
N LYS A 176 -18.41 -4.92 8.19
CA LYS A 176 -18.45 -3.70 9.00
C LYS A 176 -17.16 -2.88 8.83
N HIS A 177 -15.99 -3.52 8.88
CA HIS A 177 -14.70 -2.86 8.70
C HIS A 177 -14.53 -2.34 7.27
N TYR A 178 -14.90 -3.12 6.26
CA TYR A 178 -14.85 -2.70 4.86
C TYR A 178 -15.62 -1.38 4.66
N LYS A 179 -16.86 -1.32 5.13
CA LYS A 179 -17.70 -0.12 5.04
C LYS A 179 -17.16 1.05 5.88
N ALA A 180 -16.63 0.78 7.05
CA ALA A 180 -16.00 1.82 7.88
C ALA A 180 -14.76 2.40 7.20
N TYR A 181 -13.92 1.57 6.56
CA TYR A 181 -12.74 2.02 5.82
C TYR A 181 -13.13 2.90 4.63
N CYS A 182 -14.14 2.49 3.86
CA CYS A 182 -14.68 3.34 2.80
C CYS A 182 -15.04 4.73 3.34
N ARG A 183 -15.83 4.82 4.44
CA ARG A 183 -16.20 6.11 5.02
C ARG A 183 -15.01 6.90 5.57
N ILE A 184 -14.01 6.23 6.17
CA ILE A 184 -12.77 6.89 6.64
C ILE A 184 -12.07 7.57 5.48
N PHE A 185 -11.83 6.84 4.39
CA PHE A 185 -11.09 7.36 3.24
C PHE A 185 -11.88 8.42 2.47
N ASP A 186 -13.20 8.24 2.32
CA ASP A 186 -14.09 9.25 1.73
C ASP A 186 -14.08 10.55 2.55
N ARG A 187 -14.16 10.46 3.88
CA ARG A 187 -14.09 11.62 4.79
C ARG A 187 -12.73 12.29 4.78
N CYS A 188 -11.64 11.53 4.57
CA CYS A 188 -10.31 12.09 4.36
C CYS A 188 -10.14 12.68 2.95
N GLY A 189 -11.14 12.57 2.07
CA GLY A 189 -11.14 13.11 0.72
C GLY A 189 -10.26 12.33 -0.27
N LEU A 190 -9.96 11.05 0.00
CA LEU A 190 -9.13 10.23 -0.87
C LEU A 190 -9.95 9.59 -2.00
N ARG A 191 -9.32 9.46 -3.16
CA ARG A 191 -9.79 8.59 -4.26
C ARG A 191 -9.01 7.30 -4.19
N TYR A 192 -9.68 6.22 -3.92
CA TYR A 192 -9.08 4.90 -3.72
C TYR A 192 -9.85 3.82 -4.49
N THR A 193 -9.24 2.65 -4.60
CA THR A 193 -9.85 1.43 -5.12
C THR A 193 -9.62 0.31 -4.10
N ALA A 194 -10.68 -0.38 -3.68
CA ALA A 194 -10.53 -1.60 -2.90
C ALA A 194 -10.27 -2.78 -3.83
N VAL A 195 -9.22 -3.54 -3.56
CA VAL A 195 -8.75 -4.65 -4.41
C VAL A 195 -8.61 -5.93 -3.62
N GLU A 196 -8.90 -7.06 -4.24
CA GLU A 196 -8.55 -8.36 -3.67
C GLU A 196 -7.02 -8.49 -3.59
N ALA A 197 -6.52 -8.97 -2.45
CA ALA A 197 -5.10 -9.09 -2.16
C ALA A 197 -4.73 -10.48 -1.63
N HIS A 198 -3.43 -10.75 -1.61
CA HIS A 198 -2.87 -11.96 -0.98
C HIS A 198 -2.66 -11.71 0.52
N SER A 199 -2.95 -12.70 1.36
CA SER A 199 -2.85 -12.54 2.82
C SER A 199 -1.41 -12.62 3.36
N GLY A 200 -0.45 -13.11 2.57
CA GLY A 200 0.97 -13.18 2.90
C GLY A 200 1.26 -13.84 4.26
N ALA A 201 2.27 -13.32 4.96
CA ALA A 201 2.68 -13.80 6.30
C ALA A 201 1.60 -13.64 7.38
N MET A 202 0.58 -12.78 7.15
CA MET A 202 -0.55 -12.65 8.07
C MET A 202 -1.40 -13.91 8.10
N GLY A 203 -1.51 -14.59 6.94
CA GLY A 203 -2.35 -15.78 6.77
C GLY A 203 -3.84 -15.43 6.62
N GLY A 204 -4.67 -16.47 6.50
CA GLY A 204 -6.11 -16.32 6.36
C GLY A 204 -6.61 -16.57 4.93
N SER A 205 -7.94 -16.56 4.77
CA SER A 205 -8.61 -17.01 3.53
C SER A 205 -8.95 -15.90 2.55
N GLN A 206 -9.03 -14.65 3.01
CA GLN A 206 -9.43 -13.50 2.19
C GLN A 206 -8.86 -12.21 2.75
N SER A 207 -8.41 -11.33 1.86
CA SER A 207 -8.02 -9.96 2.22
C SER A 207 -8.38 -8.96 1.13
N HIS A 208 -8.55 -7.68 1.52
CA HIS A 208 -8.69 -6.55 0.62
C HIS A 208 -7.75 -5.42 1.04
N GLU A 209 -7.08 -4.86 0.05
CA GLU A 209 -6.29 -3.63 0.18
C GLU A 209 -7.07 -2.43 -0.34
N PHE A 210 -6.86 -1.27 0.29
CA PHE A 210 -7.37 0.01 -0.18
C PHE A 210 -6.20 0.78 -0.78
N MET A 211 -6.27 1.04 -2.08
CA MET A 211 -5.16 1.48 -2.90
C MET A 211 -5.43 2.85 -3.50
N VAL A 212 -4.48 3.76 -3.39
CA VAL A 212 -4.50 5.08 -4.04
C VAL A 212 -3.55 5.08 -5.21
N ALA A 213 -4.05 5.35 -6.41
CA ALA A 213 -3.24 5.42 -7.62
C ALA A 213 -2.22 6.57 -7.52
N SER A 214 -0.93 6.25 -7.60
CA SER A 214 0.17 7.23 -7.54
C SER A 214 1.48 6.58 -8.01
N ASP A 215 2.29 7.34 -8.75
CA ASP A 215 3.63 6.91 -9.17
C ASP A 215 4.62 6.75 -8.00
N ALA A 216 4.31 7.36 -6.84
CA ALA A 216 5.05 7.19 -5.60
C ALA A 216 4.79 5.83 -4.91
N GLY A 217 3.78 5.07 -5.37
CA GLY A 217 3.46 3.74 -4.86
C GLY A 217 4.48 2.69 -5.25
N GLU A 218 4.51 1.62 -4.48
CA GLU A 218 5.36 0.44 -4.72
C GLU A 218 4.57 -0.75 -5.24
N ASP A 219 3.29 -0.83 -4.88
CA ASP A 219 2.39 -1.89 -5.28
C ASP A 219 1.77 -1.61 -6.64
N PHE A 220 1.36 -2.66 -7.34
CA PHE A 220 0.71 -2.54 -8.62
C PHE A 220 -0.73 -3.05 -8.53
N VAL A 221 -1.65 -2.27 -9.06
CA VAL A 221 -3.06 -2.63 -9.15
C VAL A 221 -3.44 -2.83 -10.61
N VAL A 222 -4.10 -3.95 -10.86
CA VAL A 222 -4.69 -4.30 -12.16
C VAL A 222 -6.15 -3.87 -12.14
N THR A 223 -6.58 -3.10 -13.14
CA THR A 223 -7.96 -2.62 -13.25
C THR A 223 -8.53 -2.87 -14.64
N CYS A 224 -9.84 -3.10 -14.69
CA CYS A 224 -10.62 -3.23 -15.93
C CYS A 224 -11.70 -2.14 -15.97
N ALA A 225 -11.58 -1.20 -16.91
CA ALA A 225 -12.57 -0.15 -17.09
C ALA A 225 -13.94 -0.68 -17.59
N GLY A 226 -13.95 -1.85 -18.25
CA GLY A 226 -15.18 -2.40 -18.85
C GLY A 226 -16.14 -3.05 -17.83
N CYS A 227 -15.63 -3.66 -16.75
CA CYS A 227 -16.48 -4.36 -15.78
C CYS A 227 -16.17 -4.03 -14.32
N GLY A 228 -15.24 -3.11 -14.05
CA GLY A 228 -14.84 -2.75 -12.69
C GLY A 228 -13.99 -3.80 -11.96
N TYR A 229 -13.49 -4.84 -12.65
CA TYR A 229 -12.57 -5.79 -12.05
C TYR A 229 -11.32 -5.06 -11.55
N SER A 230 -10.89 -5.39 -10.34
CA SER A 230 -9.73 -4.77 -9.70
C SER A 230 -9.07 -5.77 -8.75
N ALA A 231 -7.75 -5.93 -8.84
CA ALA A 231 -6.97 -6.82 -7.99
C ALA A 231 -5.54 -6.29 -7.83
N ASN A 232 -4.88 -6.61 -6.71
CA ASN A 232 -3.44 -6.48 -6.60
C ASN A 232 -2.77 -7.38 -7.67
N LEU A 233 -1.66 -6.90 -8.25
CA LEU A 233 -0.93 -7.60 -9.32
C LEU A 233 -0.58 -9.05 -8.94
N GLU A 234 -0.27 -9.29 -7.68
CA GLU A 234 0.08 -10.61 -7.17
C GLU A 234 -1.06 -11.62 -7.27
N LYS A 235 -2.32 -11.15 -7.17
CA LYS A 235 -3.53 -11.99 -7.23
C LYS A 235 -4.30 -11.87 -8.56
N ALA A 236 -3.93 -10.90 -9.38
CA ALA A 236 -4.63 -10.62 -10.61
C ALA A 236 -4.58 -11.80 -11.60
N VAL A 237 -5.70 -12.01 -12.30
CA VAL A 237 -5.82 -13.00 -13.38
C VAL A 237 -6.19 -12.30 -14.68
N SER A 238 -5.65 -12.81 -15.79
CA SER A 238 -5.93 -12.26 -17.12
C SER A 238 -5.84 -13.34 -18.20
N ARG A 239 -6.36 -13.01 -19.37
CA ARG A 239 -6.03 -13.74 -20.60
C ARG A 239 -4.91 -13.01 -21.32
N PRO A 240 -3.81 -13.70 -21.70
CA PRO A 240 -2.74 -13.07 -22.47
C PRO A 240 -3.29 -12.61 -23.82
N VAL A 241 -2.74 -11.51 -24.31
CA VAL A 241 -2.99 -11.11 -25.70
C VAL A 241 -2.41 -12.18 -26.63
N ALA A 242 -3.15 -12.50 -27.69
CA ALA A 242 -2.62 -13.39 -28.73
C ALA A 242 -1.35 -12.78 -29.32
N PRO A 243 -0.34 -13.59 -29.64
CA PRO A 243 0.87 -13.08 -30.30
C PRO A 243 0.53 -12.39 -31.61
N ASP A 244 1.26 -11.32 -31.93
CA ASP A 244 1.09 -10.57 -33.19
C ASP A 244 1.41 -11.40 -34.44
N ARG A 245 2.15 -12.49 -34.28
CA ARG A 245 2.53 -13.43 -35.33
C ARG A 245 2.10 -14.84 -34.99
N PRO A 246 1.73 -15.66 -35.97
CA PRO A 246 1.47 -17.08 -35.77
C PRO A 246 2.74 -17.78 -35.25
N ASP A 247 2.54 -18.99 -34.74
CA ASP A 247 3.67 -19.84 -34.35
C ASP A 247 4.60 -20.11 -35.52
N PRO A 248 5.89 -20.31 -35.32
CA PRO A 248 6.84 -20.61 -36.36
C PRO A 248 6.40 -21.84 -37.19
N GLU A 249 6.62 -21.79 -38.50
CA GLU A 249 6.45 -22.96 -39.34
C GLU A 249 7.53 -23.99 -39.03
N GLY A 250 7.16 -25.28 -38.97
CA GLY A 250 8.04 -26.39 -38.66
C GLY A 250 7.32 -27.73 -38.77
N ASP A 251 8.08 -28.80 -38.63
CA ASP A 251 7.61 -30.18 -38.78
C ASP A 251 7.31 -30.87 -37.43
N LEU A 252 7.29 -30.11 -36.35
CA LEU A 252 7.09 -30.58 -34.97
C LEU A 252 8.24 -31.49 -34.46
N THR A 253 9.39 -31.53 -35.15
CA THR A 253 10.54 -32.32 -34.72
C THR A 253 11.60 -31.40 -34.12
N PRO A 254 11.95 -31.54 -32.83
CA PRO A 254 12.95 -30.70 -32.21
C PRO A 254 14.32 -30.79 -32.91
N GLU A 255 14.80 -29.65 -33.40
CA GLU A 255 16.06 -29.54 -34.11
C GLU A 255 17.00 -28.60 -33.36
N PRO A 256 18.25 -29.05 -32.99
CA PRO A 256 19.21 -28.18 -32.34
C PRO A 256 19.87 -27.24 -33.36
N PHE A 257 20.06 -25.98 -32.97
CA PHE A 257 20.79 -24.98 -33.73
C PHE A 257 21.72 -24.16 -32.82
N HIS A 258 22.84 -23.71 -33.39
CA HIS A 258 23.90 -23.03 -32.65
C HIS A 258 23.56 -21.53 -32.46
N THR A 259 23.61 -21.06 -31.23
CA THR A 259 23.31 -19.68 -30.81
C THR A 259 24.44 -19.10 -29.96
N PRO A 260 25.60 -18.85 -30.53
CA PRO A 260 26.82 -18.52 -29.79
C PRO A 260 26.68 -17.23 -28.99
N GLY A 261 26.86 -17.32 -27.66
CA GLY A 261 26.81 -16.19 -26.74
C GLY A 261 25.43 -15.61 -26.52
N ARG A 262 24.34 -16.21 -27.02
CA ARG A 262 22.95 -15.75 -26.84
C ARG A 262 22.32 -16.47 -25.67
N LYS A 263 21.99 -15.72 -24.60
CA LYS A 263 21.50 -16.26 -23.32
C LYS A 263 20.13 -15.74 -22.89
N THR A 264 19.77 -14.55 -23.36
CA THR A 264 18.49 -13.94 -23.00
C THR A 264 17.47 -14.17 -24.11
N ILE A 265 16.19 -14.13 -23.74
CA ILE A 265 15.06 -14.23 -24.71
C ILE A 265 15.19 -13.18 -25.82
N ALA A 266 15.53 -11.94 -25.47
CA ALA A 266 15.70 -10.86 -26.44
C ALA A 266 16.86 -11.12 -27.43
N GLU A 267 18.02 -11.61 -26.96
CA GLU A 267 19.16 -11.95 -27.82
C GLU A 267 18.85 -13.10 -28.77
N VAL A 268 18.09 -14.11 -28.31
CA VAL A 268 17.67 -15.23 -29.16
C VAL A 268 16.59 -14.77 -30.16
N ALA A 269 15.68 -13.87 -29.77
CA ALA A 269 14.69 -13.27 -30.64
C ALA A 269 15.38 -12.48 -31.79
N GLU A 270 16.36 -11.65 -31.46
CA GLU A 270 17.15 -10.91 -32.44
C GLU A 270 17.89 -11.86 -33.40
N PHE A 271 18.57 -12.89 -32.86
CA PHE A 271 19.32 -13.86 -33.64
C PHE A 271 18.46 -14.66 -34.60
N THR A 272 17.26 -15.05 -34.20
CA THR A 272 16.35 -15.88 -34.99
C THR A 272 15.39 -15.07 -35.85
N ALA A 273 15.32 -13.74 -35.68
CA ALA A 273 14.33 -12.84 -36.26
C ALA A 273 12.85 -13.24 -35.95
N LEU A 274 12.65 -13.99 -34.85
CA LEU A 274 11.36 -14.38 -34.34
C LEU A 274 11.02 -13.57 -33.07
N PRO A 275 9.73 -13.28 -32.81
CA PRO A 275 9.36 -12.53 -31.63
C PRO A 275 9.65 -13.32 -30.33
N GLU A 276 9.83 -12.60 -29.23
CA GLU A 276 9.99 -13.21 -27.90
C GLU A 276 8.85 -14.18 -27.56
N SER A 277 7.64 -13.89 -28.01
CA SER A 277 6.46 -14.75 -27.83
C SER A 277 6.55 -16.11 -28.53
N SER A 278 7.47 -16.31 -29.47
CA SER A 278 7.74 -17.60 -30.12
C SER A 278 8.76 -18.46 -29.36
N GLN A 279 9.20 -18.03 -28.19
CA GLN A 279 10.15 -18.73 -27.34
C GLN A 279 9.54 -19.20 -26.05
N MET A 280 10.12 -20.25 -25.48
CA MET A 280 9.86 -20.72 -24.12
C MET A 280 10.97 -20.27 -23.20
N LYS A 281 10.62 -19.59 -22.12
CA LYS A 281 11.52 -19.17 -21.05
C LYS A 281 11.55 -20.26 -19.98
N SER A 282 12.72 -20.76 -19.65
CA SER A 282 12.97 -21.75 -18.62
C SER A 282 13.47 -21.09 -17.35
N LEU A 283 12.79 -21.31 -16.21
CA LEU A 283 13.22 -20.89 -14.90
C LEU A 283 13.39 -22.12 -14.01
N VAL A 284 14.57 -22.27 -13.41
CA VAL A 284 14.86 -23.36 -12.49
C VAL A 284 14.74 -22.85 -11.06
N LEU A 285 13.78 -23.41 -10.32
CA LEU A 285 13.55 -23.06 -8.92
C LEU A 285 13.89 -24.26 -8.04
N VAL A 286 14.12 -23.98 -6.76
CA VAL A 286 14.26 -25.00 -5.70
C VAL A 286 13.08 -24.78 -4.76
N ALA A 287 12.13 -25.71 -4.74
CA ALA A 287 10.99 -25.71 -3.86
C ALA A 287 11.13 -26.86 -2.85
N ASP A 288 11.06 -26.55 -1.56
CA ASP A 288 11.30 -27.51 -0.47
C ASP A 288 12.57 -28.37 -0.69
N GLY A 289 13.67 -27.70 -1.09
CA GLY A 289 14.96 -28.33 -1.35
C GLY A 289 15.05 -29.18 -2.63
N LYS A 290 14.00 -29.23 -3.46
CA LYS A 290 13.93 -30.03 -4.69
C LYS A 290 13.87 -29.15 -5.94
N PRO A 291 14.58 -29.52 -7.04
CA PRO A 291 14.52 -28.76 -8.27
C PRO A 291 13.15 -28.87 -8.95
N VAL A 292 12.68 -27.77 -9.50
CA VAL A 292 11.52 -27.69 -10.38
C VAL A 292 11.83 -26.82 -11.59
N LEU A 293 11.31 -27.18 -12.75
CA LEU A 293 11.44 -26.40 -13.98
C LEU A 293 10.11 -25.69 -14.27
N VAL A 294 10.14 -24.37 -14.40
CA VAL A 294 8.97 -23.57 -14.76
C VAL A 294 9.15 -23.03 -16.18
N MET A 295 8.15 -23.28 -17.02
CA MET A 295 8.12 -22.88 -18.42
C MET A 295 7.11 -21.76 -18.64
N LEU A 296 7.55 -20.64 -19.19
CA LEU A 296 6.71 -19.49 -19.56
C LEU A 296 6.87 -19.17 -21.05
N ARG A 297 5.90 -18.45 -21.63
CA ARG A 297 6.11 -17.81 -22.92
C ARG A 297 7.21 -16.74 -22.78
N GLY A 298 8.08 -16.59 -23.74
CA GLY A 298 9.30 -15.79 -23.63
C GLY A 298 9.09 -14.35 -23.19
N ASP A 299 8.03 -13.70 -23.65
CA ASP A 299 7.63 -12.33 -23.30
C ASP A 299 6.93 -12.21 -21.93
N HIS A 300 6.66 -13.32 -21.23
CA HIS A 300 5.99 -13.31 -19.93
C HIS A 300 6.99 -13.36 -18.76
N GLN A 301 6.52 -12.90 -17.59
CA GLN A 301 7.24 -12.99 -16.32
C GLN A 301 6.50 -13.95 -15.37
N LEU A 302 7.25 -14.63 -14.51
CA LEU A 302 6.68 -15.47 -13.46
C LEU A 302 6.03 -14.60 -12.38
N SER A 303 4.85 -14.99 -11.94
CA SER A 303 4.28 -14.52 -10.69
C SER A 303 4.73 -15.45 -9.56
N GLU A 304 5.64 -14.99 -8.72
CA GLU A 304 6.15 -15.78 -7.58
C GLU A 304 5.02 -16.16 -6.62
N THR A 305 4.06 -15.26 -6.41
CA THR A 305 2.89 -15.50 -5.55
C THR A 305 1.99 -16.62 -6.08
N LYS A 306 1.72 -16.63 -7.41
CA LYS A 306 0.92 -17.71 -8.02
C LYS A 306 1.67 -19.04 -7.98
N PHE A 307 2.98 -19.02 -8.21
CA PHE A 307 3.79 -20.22 -8.09
C PHE A 307 3.81 -20.74 -6.65
N GLY A 308 4.03 -19.88 -5.66
CA GLY A 308 3.99 -20.24 -4.24
C GLY A 308 2.64 -20.85 -3.82
N ALA A 309 1.53 -20.24 -4.21
CA ALA A 309 0.19 -20.77 -3.94
C ALA A 309 -0.04 -22.15 -4.61
N MET A 310 0.43 -22.34 -5.84
CA MET A 310 0.37 -23.64 -6.54
C MET A 310 1.24 -24.67 -5.84
N ALA A 311 2.41 -24.29 -5.37
CA ALA A 311 3.34 -25.17 -4.64
C ALA A 311 2.90 -25.47 -3.18
N GLY A 312 1.74 -24.96 -2.73
CA GLY A 312 1.22 -25.17 -1.37
C GLY A 312 1.91 -24.31 -0.31
N ASP A 313 2.27 -23.08 -0.67
CA ASP A 313 2.99 -22.09 0.16
C ASP A 313 4.36 -22.58 0.67
N MET A 314 4.99 -23.49 -0.07
CA MET A 314 6.35 -23.95 0.23
C MET A 314 7.36 -22.82 -0.01
N GLU A 315 8.43 -22.81 0.79
CA GLU A 315 9.57 -21.95 0.53
C GLU A 315 10.24 -22.34 -0.79
N PHE A 316 10.50 -21.36 -1.64
CA PHE A 316 11.21 -21.57 -2.88
C PHE A 316 12.20 -20.43 -3.14
N ARG A 317 13.20 -20.72 -3.95
CA ARG A 317 14.22 -19.79 -4.43
C ARG A 317 14.64 -20.11 -5.85
N GLN A 318 15.29 -19.18 -6.50
CA GLN A 318 16.00 -19.48 -7.74
C GLN A 318 17.16 -20.45 -7.48
N ALA A 319 17.38 -21.36 -8.42
CA ALA A 319 18.51 -22.28 -8.34
C ALA A 319 19.86 -21.55 -8.55
N HIS A 320 20.88 -21.94 -7.82
CA HIS A 320 22.23 -21.43 -8.01
C HIS A 320 22.85 -21.98 -9.31
N PRO A 321 23.80 -21.27 -9.92
CA PRO A 321 24.43 -21.71 -11.18
C PRO A 321 25.05 -23.12 -11.12
N GLU A 322 25.60 -23.52 -9.97
CA GLU A 322 26.20 -24.84 -9.77
C GLU A 322 25.14 -25.95 -9.71
N GLU A 323 23.97 -25.68 -9.09
CA GLU A 323 22.84 -26.59 -9.07
C GLU A 323 22.30 -26.81 -10.50
N ILE A 324 22.16 -25.72 -11.27
CA ILE A 324 21.70 -25.74 -12.66
C ILE A 324 22.63 -26.62 -13.50
N ARG A 325 23.95 -26.39 -13.40
CA ARG A 325 24.93 -27.23 -14.14
C ARG A 325 24.85 -28.72 -13.77
N THR A 326 24.61 -28.98 -12.50
CA THR A 326 24.50 -30.37 -12.02
C THR A 326 23.26 -31.07 -12.60
N TRP A 327 22.13 -30.37 -12.70
CA TRP A 327 20.87 -30.96 -13.15
C TRP A 327 20.69 -30.97 -14.66
N PHE A 328 21.22 -29.96 -15.38
CA PHE A 328 21.02 -29.79 -16.83
C PHE A 328 22.27 -30.02 -17.67
N GLY A 329 23.47 -30.02 -17.07
CA GLY A 329 24.74 -30.08 -17.82
C GLY A 329 25.06 -28.81 -18.63
N ALA A 330 24.30 -27.73 -18.44
CA ALA A 330 24.42 -26.48 -19.16
C ALA A 330 24.20 -25.27 -18.21
N ASP A 331 24.60 -24.09 -18.67
CA ASP A 331 24.41 -22.83 -17.97
C ASP A 331 23.01 -22.26 -18.23
N ALA A 332 22.54 -21.37 -17.33
CA ALA A 332 21.36 -20.55 -17.56
C ALA A 332 21.47 -19.79 -18.89
N GLY A 333 20.37 -19.74 -19.64
CA GLY A 333 20.30 -19.18 -20.99
C GLY A 333 20.29 -20.24 -22.11
N SER A 334 20.58 -21.51 -21.80
CA SER A 334 20.49 -22.62 -22.76
C SER A 334 19.60 -23.76 -22.25
N LEU A 335 18.78 -23.51 -21.23
CA LEU A 335 17.97 -24.53 -20.57
C LEU A 335 16.62 -24.71 -21.25
N GLY A 336 16.15 -25.94 -21.34
CA GLY A 336 14.86 -26.30 -21.92
C GLY A 336 14.24 -27.54 -21.30
N PRO A 337 12.96 -27.82 -21.62
CA PRO A 337 12.22 -28.92 -21.00
C PRO A 337 12.48 -30.28 -21.66
N VAL A 338 12.99 -30.30 -22.91
CA VAL A 338 13.16 -31.53 -23.67
C VAL A 338 14.24 -32.42 -23.06
N GLY A 339 13.89 -33.68 -22.80
CA GLY A 339 14.79 -34.66 -22.20
C GLY A 339 14.88 -34.62 -20.67
N ILE A 340 14.23 -33.71 -20.00
CA ILE A 340 14.15 -33.62 -18.53
C ILE A 340 13.17 -34.68 -18.00
N LYS A 341 13.67 -35.57 -17.12
CA LYS A 341 12.87 -36.70 -16.56
C LYS A 341 12.88 -36.74 -15.03
N ASN A 342 13.79 -36.02 -14.40
CA ASN A 342 14.11 -36.19 -12.98
C ASN A 342 13.60 -35.05 -12.10
N MET A 343 12.78 -34.14 -12.63
CA MET A 343 12.18 -33.05 -11.88
C MET A 343 10.80 -32.71 -12.45
N PRO A 344 9.87 -32.18 -11.63
CA PRO A 344 8.60 -31.67 -12.10
C PRO A 344 8.77 -30.52 -13.08
N ILE A 345 7.93 -30.47 -14.11
CA ILE A 345 7.85 -29.36 -15.05
C ILE A 345 6.47 -28.74 -14.91
N TYR A 346 6.42 -27.44 -14.64
CA TYR A 346 5.21 -26.64 -14.61
C TYR A 346 5.22 -25.66 -15.78
N ALA A 347 4.13 -25.59 -16.53
CA ALA A 347 3.99 -24.72 -17.69
C ALA A 347 2.88 -23.68 -17.48
N ASP A 348 3.12 -22.47 -17.92
CA ASP A 348 2.06 -21.47 -17.94
C ASP A 348 1.05 -21.76 -19.06
N ARG A 349 -0.24 -21.49 -18.80
CA ARG A 349 -1.35 -21.69 -19.76
C ARG A 349 -1.15 -21.01 -21.10
N ALA A 350 -0.33 -19.95 -21.17
CA ALA A 350 -0.02 -19.27 -22.43
C ALA A 350 0.82 -20.13 -23.40
N LEU A 351 1.30 -21.30 -22.96
CA LEU A 351 1.98 -22.30 -23.80
C LEU A 351 1.03 -23.36 -24.36
N GLU A 352 -0.22 -23.45 -23.86
CA GLU A 352 -1.19 -24.42 -24.36
C GLU A 352 -1.51 -24.16 -25.84
N GLY A 353 -1.45 -25.22 -26.65
CA GLY A 353 -1.75 -25.17 -28.09
C GLY A 353 -0.69 -24.45 -28.94
N ARG A 354 0.42 -23.95 -28.33
CA ARG A 354 1.54 -23.35 -29.06
C ARG A 354 2.43 -24.45 -29.65
N ARG A 355 2.94 -24.19 -30.86
CA ARG A 355 3.70 -25.17 -31.65
C ARG A 355 4.99 -24.61 -32.19
N ASN A 356 5.96 -25.49 -32.47
CA ASN A 356 7.24 -25.15 -33.10
C ASN A 356 7.99 -24.00 -32.40
N MET A 357 7.87 -23.91 -31.07
CA MET A 357 8.50 -22.84 -30.32
C MET A 357 10.02 -23.08 -30.17
N ILE A 358 10.74 -22.03 -29.81
CA ILE A 358 12.17 -22.12 -29.48
C ILE A 358 12.31 -22.33 -27.98
N ALA A 359 13.15 -23.31 -27.58
CA ALA A 359 13.55 -23.57 -26.20
C ALA A 359 15.06 -23.80 -26.10
N GLY A 360 15.65 -23.73 -24.91
CA GLY A 360 17.03 -24.13 -24.71
C GLY A 360 17.25 -25.63 -24.99
N ALA A 361 18.47 -26.01 -25.39
CA ALA A 361 18.82 -27.37 -25.77
C ALA A 361 19.51 -28.15 -24.65
N ASN A 362 19.58 -27.63 -23.42
CA ASN A 362 20.40 -28.19 -22.31
C ASN A 362 21.86 -28.40 -22.66
N ARG A 363 22.35 -27.57 -23.57
CA ARG A 363 23.74 -27.54 -24.06
C ARG A 363 24.14 -26.08 -24.27
N ASN A 364 25.26 -25.65 -23.72
CA ASN A 364 25.75 -24.27 -23.85
C ASN A 364 25.84 -23.84 -25.31
N ASP A 365 25.34 -22.62 -25.58
CA ASP A 365 25.29 -22.01 -26.91
C ASP A 365 24.42 -22.76 -27.95
N TYR A 366 23.44 -23.55 -27.48
CA TYR A 366 22.47 -24.22 -28.34
C TYR A 366 21.03 -24.04 -27.85
N HIS A 367 20.13 -23.86 -28.83
CA HIS A 367 18.70 -23.92 -28.64
C HIS A 367 18.05 -24.96 -29.54
N LEU A 368 16.82 -25.37 -29.23
CA LEU A 368 15.98 -26.21 -30.05
C LEU A 368 14.92 -25.33 -30.73
N ARG A 369 14.65 -25.56 -32.02
CA ARG A 369 13.42 -25.12 -32.69
C ARG A 369 12.42 -26.26 -32.73
N ASN A 370 11.17 -25.96 -33.12
CA ASN A 370 10.07 -26.91 -33.28
C ASN A 370 9.64 -27.63 -31.99
N VAL A 371 9.85 -27.00 -30.82
CA VAL A 371 9.44 -27.59 -29.53
C VAL A 371 7.98 -27.33 -29.25
N THR A 372 7.22 -28.37 -28.88
CA THR A 372 5.78 -28.33 -28.63
C THR A 372 5.45 -29.00 -27.30
N LEU A 373 4.70 -28.28 -26.42
CA LEU A 373 4.16 -28.83 -25.18
C LEU A 373 3.15 -29.93 -25.48
N GLY A 374 3.24 -31.09 -24.80
CA GLY A 374 2.41 -32.28 -24.98
C GLY A 374 2.86 -33.20 -26.12
N GLU A 375 3.90 -32.82 -26.90
CA GLU A 375 4.52 -33.68 -27.91
C GLU A 375 5.99 -34.01 -27.55
N ASP A 376 6.78 -32.99 -27.21
CA ASP A 376 8.22 -33.11 -26.91
C ASP A 376 8.54 -33.17 -25.42
N PHE A 377 7.66 -32.70 -24.61
CA PHE A 377 7.72 -32.76 -23.15
C PHE A 377 6.35 -32.65 -22.51
N GLU A 378 6.18 -33.24 -21.35
CA GLU A 378 4.98 -33.15 -20.51
C GLU A 378 5.20 -32.16 -19.39
N ALA A 379 4.14 -31.39 -19.03
CA ALA A 379 4.15 -30.46 -17.92
C ALA A 379 2.76 -30.34 -17.29
N GLU A 380 2.70 -30.04 -15.99
CA GLU A 380 1.46 -29.61 -15.37
C GLU A 380 1.20 -28.14 -15.70
N VAL A 381 -0.02 -27.85 -16.24
CA VAL A 381 -0.33 -26.51 -16.74
C VAL A 381 -1.10 -25.71 -15.70
N HIS A 382 -0.58 -24.52 -15.38
CA HIS A 382 -1.13 -23.60 -14.39
C HIS A 382 -1.14 -22.16 -14.90
N ASP A 383 -1.85 -21.25 -14.21
CA ASP A 383 -1.71 -19.81 -14.39
C ASP A 383 -0.52 -19.33 -13.54
N LEU A 384 0.64 -19.20 -14.17
CA LEU A 384 1.91 -18.87 -13.49
C LEU A 384 2.44 -17.49 -13.83
N ARG A 385 1.92 -16.86 -14.89
CA ARG A 385 2.45 -15.59 -15.36
C ARG A 385 1.91 -14.39 -14.58
N GLN A 386 2.73 -13.36 -14.48
CA GLN A 386 2.32 -12.05 -14.00
C GLN A 386 1.43 -11.36 -15.06
N VAL A 387 0.38 -10.69 -14.61
CA VAL A 387 -0.49 -9.89 -15.49
C VAL A 387 0.28 -8.67 -15.99
N ALA A 388 0.13 -8.36 -17.28
CA ALA A 388 0.73 -7.20 -17.91
C ALA A 388 -0.34 -6.19 -18.36
N ALA A 389 0.06 -4.92 -18.47
CA ALA A 389 -0.78 -3.91 -19.10
C ALA A 389 -1.06 -4.32 -20.57
N GLY A 390 -2.31 -4.20 -21.00
CA GLY A 390 -2.73 -4.65 -22.32
C GLY A 390 -3.35 -6.05 -22.34
N ASP A 391 -3.14 -6.89 -21.32
CA ASP A 391 -3.82 -8.18 -21.19
C ASP A 391 -5.34 -8.04 -21.19
N LEU A 392 -6.04 -9.11 -21.49
CA LEU A 392 -7.50 -9.11 -21.57
C LEU A 392 -8.13 -9.57 -20.26
N CYS A 393 -9.15 -8.86 -19.84
CA CYS A 393 -9.95 -9.22 -18.67
C CYS A 393 -10.64 -10.57 -18.86
N THR A 394 -10.50 -11.48 -17.91
CA THR A 394 -11.15 -12.79 -17.94
C THR A 394 -12.67 -12.71 -17.86
N ARG A 395 -13.24 -11.62 -17.26
CA ARG A 395 -14.68 -11.42 -17.06
C ARG A 395 -15.38 -10.84 -18.30
N CYS A 396 -14.80 -9.84 -18.95
CA CYS A 396 -15.49 -9.12 -20.04
C CYS A 396 -14.69 -8.98 -21.33
N GLY A 397 -13.42 -9.39 -21.35
CA GLY A 397 -12.56 -9.30 -22.55
C GLY A 397 -11.96 -7.91 -22.83
N SER A 398 -12.28 -6.89 -22.02
CA SER A 398 -11.68 -5.56 -22.18
C SER A 398 -10.22 -5.56 -21.74
N THR A 399 -9.44 -4.62 -22.27
CA THR A 399 -8.04 -4.43 -21.92
C THR A 399 -7.86 -4.06 -20.45
N LEU A 400 -6.88 -4.68 -19.80
CA LEU A 400 -6.48 -4.39 -18.43
C LEU A 400 -5.42 -3.27 -18.38
N ALA A 401 -5.56 -2.39 -17.40
CA ALA A 401 -4.53 -1.42 -17.01
C ALA A 401 -3.79 -1.90 -15.76
N VAL A 402 -2.49 -1.60 -15.69
CA VAL A 402 -1.65 -1.84 -14.52
C VAL A 402 -1.07 -0.51 -14.09
N GLN A 403 -1.28 -0.11 -12.83
CA GLN A 403 -0.82 1.17 -12.32
C GLN A 403 -0.20 1.04 -10.94
N LYS A 404 0.81 1.86 -10.66
CA LYS A 404 1.39 1.97 -9.33
C LYS A 404 0.39 2.56 -8.35
N SER A 405 0.43 2.09 -7.12
CA SER A 405 -0.51 2.49 -6.08
C SER A 405 0.12 2.47 -4.69
N ILE A 406 -0.43 3.28 -3.81
CA ILE A 406 -0.08 3.36 -2.39
C ILE A 406 -1.15 2.59 -1.61
N GLU A 407 -0.76 1.58 -0.85
CA GLU A 407 -1.62 0.90 0.11
C GLU A 407 -1.86 1.81 1.32
N ILE A 408 -3.11 2.17 1.60
CA ILE A 408 -3.50 3.02 2.74
C ILE A 408 -4.19 2.24 3.86
N GLY A 409 -4.67 1.04 3.56
CA GLY A 409 -5.31 0.15 4.54
C GLY A 409 -5.48 -1.25 3.99
N HIS A 410 -5.51 -2.23 4.90
CA HIS A 410 -5.64 -3.65 4.58
C HIS A 410 -6.53 -4.34 5.61
N ILE A 411 -7.40 -5.21 5.17
CA ILE A 411 -8.31 -5.98 6.01
C ILE A 411 -8.17 -7.49 5.71
N PHE A 412 -8.16 -8.32 6.77
CA PHE A 412 -7.86 -9.75 6.69
C PHE A 412 -8.90 -10.59 7.42
N LYS A 413 -9.30 -11.72 6.84
CA LYS A 413 -9.93 -12.84 7.54
C LYS A 413 -8.84 -13.81 7.97
N LEU A 414 -8.33 -13.67 9.19
CA LEU A 414 -7.20 -14.47 9.71
C LEU A 414 -7.55 -15.94 9.95
N GLY A 415 -8.84 -16.23 10.22
CA GLY A 415 -9.26 -17.56 10.61
C GLY A 415 -8.87 -17.89 12.05
N TYR A 416 -8.36 -19.09 12.27
CA TYR A 416 -8.00 -19.61 13.58
C TYR A 416 -6.51 -19.53 13.92
N LYS A 417 -5.68 -19.02 13.00
CA LYS A 417 -4.21 -19.04 13.09
C LYS A 417 -3.68 -18.63 14.47
N TYR A 418 -4.09 -17.47 14.97
CA TYR A 418 -3.60 -16.92 16.24
C TYR A 418 -4.38 -17.47 17.44
N SER A 419 -5.69 -17.55 17.36
CA SER A 419 -6.51 -18.07 18.44
C SER A 419 -6.20 -19.54 18.75
N GLU A 420 -5.88 -20.34 17.73
CA GLU A 420 -5.54 -21.75 17.89
C GLU A 420 -4.14 -21.95 18.42
N SER A 421 -3.12 -21.35 17.80
CA SER A 421 -1.71 -21.45 18.21
C SER A 421 -1.46 -20.93 19.63
N MET A 422 -2.18 -19.86 20.01
CA MET A 422 -2.04 -19.24 21.34
C MET A 422 -3.07 -19.75 22.38
N GLY A 423 -3.84 -20.78 22.05
CA GLY A 423 -4.72 -21.46 23.00
C GLY A 423 -5.89 -20.63 23.52
N LEU A 424 -6.42 -19.69 22.73
CA LEU A 424 -7.64 -18.95 23.06
C LEU A 424 -8.85 -19.88 22.98
N ARG A 425 -9.59 -20.05 24.08
CA ARG A 425 -10.79 -20.90 24.17
C ARG A 425 -11.90 -20.16 24.90
N VAL A 426 -13.13 -20.37 24.43
CA VAL A 426 -14.36 -19.91 25.10
C VAL A 426 -15.38 -21.05 25.16
N LEU A 427 -16.28 -21.00 26.13
CA LEU A 427 -17.39 -21.95 26.19
C LEU A 427 -18.48 -21.54 25.20
N ASN A 428 -18.96 -22.50 24.40
CA ASN A 428 -20.13 -22.30 23.55
C ASN A 428 -21.45 -22.48 24.35
N ALA A 429 -22.61 -22.44 23.70
CA ALA A 429 -23.91 -22.55 24.34
C ALA A 429 -24.13 -23.91 25.03
N GLU A 430 -23.47 -24.96 24.56
CA GLU A 430 -23.51 -26.33 25.08
C GLU A 430 -22.47 -26.58 26.20
N GLY A 431 -21.71 -25.54 26.59
CA GLY A 431 -20.66 -25.62 27.60
C GLY A 431 -19.37 -26.33 27.15
N LYS A 432 -19.17 -26.48 25.85
CA LYS A 432 -17.95 -27.03 25.26
C LYS A 432 -16.97 -25.93 24.91
N GLU A 433 -15.69 -26.18 25.10
CA GLU A 433 -14.63 -25.29 24.64
C GLU A 433 -14.54 -25.25 23.12
N VAL A 434 -14.53 -24.04 22.57
CA VAL A 434 -14.33 -23.76 21.15
C VAL A 434 -13.31 -22.64 20.97
N THR A 435 -12.66 -22.62 19.82
CA THR A 435 -11.71 -21.58 19.44
C THR A 435 -12.45 -20.46 18.69
N PRO A 436 -12.40 -19.20 19.15
CA PRO A 436 -12.92 -18.08 18.39
C PRO A 436 -12.14 -17.86 17.09
N ILE A 437 -12.86 -17.43 16.04
CA ILE A 437 -12.26 -17.04 14.76
C ILE A 437 -11.92 -15.55 14.77
N MET A 438 -10.84 -15.16 14.08
CA MET A 438 -10.29 -13.80 14.16
C MET A 438 -10.22 -13.11 12.80
N GLY A 439 -10.37 -11.78 12.83
CA GLY A 439 -10.02 -10.86 11.74
C GLY A 439 -9.01 -9.80 12.20
N SER A 440 -8.24 -9.24 11.28
CA SER A 440 -7.29 -8.13 11.51
C SER A 440 -7.48 -7.05 10.45
N TYR A 441 -7.41 -5.76 10.86
CA TYR A 441 -7.80 -4.65 10.01
C TYR A 441 -6.89 -3.44 10.29
N GLY A 442 -5.96 -3.12 9.38
CA GLY A 442 -4.92 -2.09 9.53
C GLY A 442 -5.13 -0.85 8.67
N ILE A 443 -4.82 0.34 9.19
CA ILE A 443 -4.72 1.61 8.45
C ILE A 443 -3.42 2.30 8.83
N GLY A 444 -2.60 2.67 7.85
CA GLY A 444 -1.44 3.54 8.05
C GLY A 444 -1.88 5.00 8.13
N ILE A 445 -1.79 5.61 9.31
CA ILE A 445 -2.30 6.98 9.54
C ILE A 445 -1.53 8.01 8.70
N GLU A 446 -0.21 7.95 8.68
CA GLU A 446 0.63 8.87 7.91
C GLU A 446 0.51 8.65 6.40
N ARG A 447 0.21 7.42 5.98
CA ARG A 447 -0.01 7.11 4.56
C ARG A 447 -1.24 7.82 4.01
N ILE A 448 -2.29 8.04 4.82
CA ILE A 448 -3.45 8.86 4.44
C ILE A 448 -3.00 10.28 4.09
N LEU A 449 -2.19 10.91 4.94
CA LEU A 449 -1.69 12.27 4.69
C LEU A 449 -0.81 12.32 3.43
N SER A 450 0.13 11.39 3.30
CA SER A 450 1.02 11.31 2.13
C SER A 450 0.26 11.06 0.84
N ALA A 451 -0.71 10.12 0.85
CA ALA A 451 -1.55 9.81 -0.30
C ALA A 451 -2.43 11.01 -0.71
N ALA A 452 -2.95 11.77 0.27
CA ALA A 452 -3.69 13.00 -0.03
C ALA A 452 -2.81 14.03 -0.74
N ILE A 453 -1.55 14.17 -0.33
CA ILE A 453 -0.59 15.10 -0.96
C ILE A 453 -0.23 14.61 -2.37
N GLU A 454 0.01 13.32 -2.56
CA GLU A 454 0.27 12.75 -3.88
C GLU A 454 -0.91 12.95 -4.85
N LEU A 455 -2.15 12.87 -4.37
CA LEU A 455 -3.36 13.12 -5.17
C LEU A 455 -3.61 14.61 -5.43
N TYR A 456 -3.27 15.48 -4.47
CA TYR A 456 -3.73 16.86 -4.46
C TYR A 456 -2.60 17.84 -4.14
N HIS A 457 -1.89 18.23 -5.15
CA HIS A 457 -0.84 19.24 -5.11
C HIS A 457 -0.78 20.03 -6.42
N ASP A 458 -0.09 21.13 -6.40
CA ASP A 458 0.35 21.86 -7.59
C ASP A 458 1.78 22.39 -7.40
N LYS A 459 2.27 23.17 -8.35
CA LYS A 459 3.62 23.79 -8.28
C LYS A 459 3.85 24.69 -7.07
N ASP A 460 2.79 25.18 -6.43
CA ASP A 460 2.86 26.13 -5.31
C ASP A 460 2.78 25.43 -3.95
N GLY A 461 2.28 24.18 -3.88
CA GLY A 461 2.22 23.42 -2.64
C GLY A 461 1.09 22.40 -2.57
N MET A 462 0.71 22.03 -1.35
CA MET A 462 -0.34 21.06 -1.07
C MET A 462 -1.73 21.65 -1.30
N ILE A 463 -2.69 20.79 -1.67
CA ILE A 463 -4.13 21.10 -1.78
C ILE A 463 -4.88 20.13 -0.86
N LEU A 464 -4.74 20.31 0.45
CA LEU A 464 -5.30 19.36 1.40
C LEU A 464 -6.84 19.45 1.48
N PRO A 465 -7.54 18.30 1.54
CA PRO A 465 -8.94 18.26 1.91
C PRO A 465 -9.17 18.93 3.28
N SER A 466 -10.22 19.74 3.41
CA SER A 466 -10.51 20.50 4.64
C SER A 466 -10.58 19.64 5.90
N ALA A 467 -11.07 18.39 5.77
CA ALA A 467 -11.19 17.47 6.89
C ALA A 467 -9.85 17.06 7.54
N ILE A 468 -8.73 17.14 6.79
CA ILE A 468 -7.40 16.74 7.25
C ILE A 468 -6.38 17.87 7.23
N ALA A 469 -6.72 19.03 6.69
CA ALA A 469 -5.85 20.20 6.70
C ALA A 469 -5.59 20.69 8.14
N PRO A 470 -4.37 21.20 8.45
CA PRO A 470 -4.01 21.63 9.82
C PRO A 470 -4.83 22.83 10.30
N PHE A 471 -5.29 23.67 9.38
CA PHE A 471 -6.18 24.78 9.60
C PHE A 471 -7.24 24.79 8.48
N ASP A 472 -8.46 25.24 8.80
CA ASP A 472 -9.53 25.39 7.81
C ASP A 472 -9.32 26.69 7.01
N VAL A 473 -8.84 27.76 7.67
CA VAL A 473 -8.69 29.09 7.08
C VAL A 473 -7.50 29.84 7.65
N VAL A 474 -6.83 30.63 6.80
CA VAL A 474 -5.90 31.65 7.23
C VAL A 474 -6.46 33.04 6.90
N VAL A 475 -6.49 33.92 7.89
CA VAL A 475 -6.81 35.35 7.72
C VAL A 475 -5.52 36.12 7.58
N THR A 476 -5.34 36.82 6.45
CA THR A 476 -4.09 37.44 6.09
C THR A 476 -4.28 38.94 5.83
N PRO A 477 -3.92 39.84 6.76
CA PRO A 477 -3.81 41.23 6.47
C PRO A 477 -2.66 41.50 5.48
N ALA A 478 -2.92 42.27 4.43
CA ALA A 478 -1.92 42.57 3.41
C ALA A 478 -0.84 43.52 3.93
N ASN A 479 -1.19 44.36 4.88
CA ASN A 479 -0.26 45.27 5.55
C ASN A 479 -0.55 45.29 7.06
N ASN A 480 0.38 44.77 7.85
CA ASN A 480 0.25 44.71 9.31
C ASN A 480 0.36 46.07 10.01
N SER A 481 1.03 47.05 9.35
CA SER A 481 1.13 48.41 9.88
C SER A 481 -0.13 49.23 9.65
N ASP A 482 -1.08 48.72 8.87
CA ASP A 482 -2.40 49.32 8.67
C ASP A 482 -3.36 48.83 9.78
N GLU A 483 -3.63 49.74 10.72
CA GLU A 483 -4.47 49.43 11.89
C GLU A 483 -5.87 49.00 11.50
N ALA A 484 -6.44 49.56 10.42
CA ALA A 484 -7.77 49.19 9.94
C ALA A 484 -7.78 47.73 9.40
N GLN A 485 -6.76 47.34 8.61
CA GLN A 485 -6.62 45.98 8.11
C GLN A 485 -6.41 44.99 9.24
N MET A 486 -5.58 45.30 10.24
CA MET A 486 -5.34 44.42 11.39
C MET A 486 -6.59 44.26 12.26
N THR A 487 -7.31 45.34 12.50
CA THR A 487 -8.58 45.31 13.28
C THR A 487 -9.63 44.44 12.57
N ALA A 488 -9.81 44.63 11.27
CA ALA A 488 -10.73 43.82 10.48
C ALA A 488 -10.30 42.34 10.42
N ALA A 489 -9.00 42.08 10.26
CA ALA A 489 -8.46 40.71 10.23
C ALA A 489 -8.67 39.99 11.58
N ARG A 490 -8.42 40.66 12.70
CA ARG A 490 -8.69 40.09 14.04
C ARG A 490 -10.16 39.77 14.24
N ARG A 491 -11.04 40.71 13.87
CA ARG A 491 -12.49 40.49 13.94
C ARG A 491 -12.93 39.26 13.12
N ILE A 492 -12.50 39.15 11.85
CA ILE A 492 -12.85 38.00 11.00
C ILE A 492 -12.28 36.70 11.60
N TYR A 493 -11.04 36.73 12.10
CA TYR A 493 -10.44 35.60 12.79
C TYR A 493 -11.27 35.16 14.02
N ASP A 494 -11.69 36.08 14.88
CA ASP A 494 -12.49 35.79 16.06
C ASP A 494 -13.87 35.20 15.66
N GLU A 495 -14.49 35.75 14.60
CA GLU A 495 -15.72 35.20 14.02
C GLU A 495 -15.53 33.78 13.47
N CYS A 496 -14.42 33.48 12.81
CA CYS A 496 -14.07 32.11 12.37
C CYS A 496 -13.98 31.14 13.56
N ILE A 497 -13.28 31.54 14.62
CA ILE A 497 -13.19 30.72 15.86
C ILE A 497 -14.56 30.50 16.49
N ALA A 498 -15.38 31.54 16.56
CA ALA A 498 -16.75 31.44 17.12
C ALA A 498 -17.66 30.48 16.31
N LEU A 499 -17.41 30.32 15.02
CA LEU A 499 -18.10 29.37 14.13
C LEU A 499 -17.48 27.96 14.16
N GLY A 500 -16.48 27.70 15.01
CA GLY A 500 -15.84 26.39 15.16
C GLY A 500 -14.83 26.05 14.08
N LEU A 501 -14.35 27.06 13.32
CA LEU A 501 -13.27 26.86 12.35
C LEU A 501 -11.90 26.85 13.04
N ASP A 502 -11.02 25.97 12.56
CA ASP A 502 -9.59 26.02 12.88
C ASP A 502 -8.93 27.18 12.10
N ALA A 503 -8.96 28.38 12.66
CA ALA A 503 -8.44 29.57 12.01
C ALA A 503 -7.00 29.91 12.44
N LEU A 504 -6.23 30.45 11.49
CA LEU A 504 -4.90 31.04 11.67
C LEU A 504 -4.94 32.52 11.28
N LEU A 505 -4.37 33.41 12.10
CA LEU A 505 -4.15 34.80 11.73
C LEU A 505 -2.68 34.98 11.37
N ASP A 506 -2.38 35.38 10.12
CA ASP A 506 -1.01 35.67 9.68
C ASP A 506 -0.61 37.11 10.03
N ASP A 507 -0.19 37.26 11.27
CA ASP A 507 0.25 38.52 11.87
C ASP A 507 1.75 38.79 11.70
N ARG A 508 2.46 38.03 10.87
CA ARG A 508 3.88 38.21 10.63
C ARG A 508 4.16 39.53 9.88
N ASP A 509 5.27 40.18 10.20
CA ASP A 509 5.75 41.34 9.45
C ASP A 509 6.48 40.87 8.17
N GLU A 510 5.70 40.35 7.23
CA GLU A 510 6.15 39.79 5.96
C GLU A 510 5.35 40.40 4.79
N ARG A 511 5.98 40.43 3.60
CA ARG A 511 5.29 40.88 2.38
C ARG A 511 4.13 39.96 2.04
N PRO A 512 2.98 40.48 1.53
CA PRO A 512 1.82 39.68 1.19
C PRO A 512 2.13 38.46 0.33
N GLY A 513 3.03 38.62 -0.67
CA GLY A 513 3.42 37.50 -1.54
C GLY A 513 4.14 36.35 -0.82
N VAL A 514 4.85 36.61 0.27
CA VAL A 514 5.48 35.59 1.12
C VAL A 514 4.37 34.86 1.91
N LYS A 515 3.49 35.61 2.57
CA LYS A 515 2.35 35.07 3.33
C LYS A 515 1.48 34.16 2.48
N PHE A 516 1.17 34.58 1.24
CA PHE A 516 0.34 33.80 0.31
C PHE A 516 1.02 32.49 -0.13
N LYS A 517 2.32 32.58 -0.47
CA LYS A 517 3.10 31.38 -0.86
C LYS A 517 3.24 30.38 0.29
N ASP A 518 3.44 30.85 1.51
CA ASP A 518 3.51 29.96 2.67
C ASP A 518 2.16 29.29 2.94
N ALA A 519 1.04 30.03 2.85
CA ALA A 519 -0.29 29.49 3.01
C ALA A 519 -0.62 28.43 1.94
N ASP A 520 -0.24 28.70 0.67
CA ASP A 520 -0.40 27.76 -0.44
C ASP A 520 0.48 26.52 -0.26
N LEU A 521 1.74 26.68 0.19
CA LEU A 521 2.68 25.60 0.44
C LEU A 521 2.17 24.64 1.53
N ILE A 522 1.66 25.21 2.63
CA ILE A 522 1.10 24.45 3.77
C ILE A 522 -0.18 23.70 3.38
N GLY A 523 -0.92 24.20 2.38
CA GLY A 523 -2.15 23.57 1.92
C GLY A 523 -3.37 23.93 2.76
N ILE A 524 -3.44 25.16 3.29
CA ILE A 524 -4.62 25.67 3.99
C ILE A 524 -5.75 25.87 2.97
N PRO A 525 -6.94 25.28 3.14
CA PRO A 525 -8.02 25.28 2.13
C PRO A 525 -8.56 26.64 1.76
N TYR A 526 -8.65 27.56 2.73
CA TYR A 526 -9.21 28.87 2.51
C TYR A 526 -8.29 29.97 3.03
N ARG A 527 -8.16 31.07 2.27
CA ARG A 527 -7.47 32.29 2.68
C ARG A 527 -8.40 33.48 2.55
N ILE A 528 -8.55 34.25 3.64
CA ILE A 528 -9.24 35.53 3.64
C ILE A 528 -8.17 36.63 3.64
N THR A 529 -8.06 37.38 2.53
CA THR A 529 -7.10 38.48 2.41
C THR A 529 -7.77 39.80 2.72
N VAL A 530 -7.31 40.46 3.77
CA VAL A 530 -7.77 41.81 4.17
C VAL A 530 -6.78 42.83 3.58
N GLY A 531 -7.19 43.50 2.52
CA GLY A 531 -6.34 44.41 1.77
C GLY A 531 -7.08 45.69 1.34
N LYS A 532 -6.71 46.24 0.18
CA LYS A 532 -7.22 47.52 -0.36
C LYS A 532 -8.76 47.57 -0.48
N LYS A 533 -9.43 46.44 -0.71
CA LYS A 533 -10.89 46.37 -0.84
C LYS A 533 -11.64 46.60 0.48
N LEU A 534 -10.91 46.64 1.62
CA LEU A 534 -11.48 46.91 2.93
C LEU A 534 -12.16 48.31 2.97
N ALA A 535 -11.66 49.28 2.25
CA ALA A 535 -12.27 50.62 2.16
C ALA A 535 -13.71 50.57 1.60
N GLY A 536 -14.03 49.56 0.79
CA GLY A 536 -15.39 49.28 0.29
C GLY A 536 -16.13 48.23 1.12
N GLY A 537 -15.64 47.84 2.29
CA GLY A 537 -16.28 46.84 3.15
C GLY A 537 -16.13 45.39 2.65
N MET A 538 -15.18 45.13 1.73
CA MET A 538 -14.96 43.84 1.09
C MET A 538 -13.59 43.24 1.46
N VAL A 539 -13.53 41.91 1.44
CA VAL A 539 -12.29 41.13 1.54
C VAL A 539 -12.24 40.08 0.42
N GLU A 540 -11.06 39.59 0.10
CA GLU A 540 -10.89 38.54 -0.90
C GLU A 540 -10.87 37.16 -0.22
N LEU A 541 -11.79 36.29 -0.59
CA LEU A 541 -11.78 34.88 -0.21
C LEU A 541 -11.19 34.07 -1.36
N VAL A 542 -10.09 33.37 -1.07
CA VAL A 542 -9.38 32.52 -2.02
C VAL A 542 -9.56 31.07 -1.57
N GLU A 543 -10.02 30.22 -2.46
CA GLU A 543 -10.04 28.77 -2.28
C GLU A 543 -8.72 28.18 -2.82
N ARG A 544 -7.99 27.40 -2.01
CA ARG A 544 -6.70 26.81 -2.41
C ARG A 544 -6.84 25.88 -3.61
N LYS A 545 -7.93 25.08 -3.64
CA LYS A 545 -8.27 24.22 -4.78
C LYS A 545 -8.77 25.09 -5.93
N GLY A 546 -8.05 25.04 -7.05
CA GLY A 546 -8.41 25.80 -8.26
C GLY A 546 -8.14 27.31 -8.17
N LYS A 547 -7.70 27.85 -7.03
CA LYS A 547 -7.36 29.27 -6.80
C LYS A 547 -8.46 30.25 -7.15
N ALA A 548 -9.72 29.83 -7.02
CA ALA A 548 -10.87 30.69 -7.21
C ALA A 548 -10.85 31.81 -6.18
N THR A 549 -10.96 33.07 -6.64
CA THR A 549 -11.01 34.26 -5.79
C THR A 549 -12.35 34.94 -5.94
N VAL A 550 -13.00 35.20 -4.81
CA VAL A 550 -14.26 35.93 -4.77
C VAL A 550 -14.19 37.06 -3.75
N ASP A 551 -14.85 38.18 -4.06
CA ASP A 551 -14.98 39.27 -3.11
C ASP A 551 -16.23 39.00 -2.23
N VAL A 552 -16.05 39.11 -0.92
CA VAL A 552 -17.11 38.90 0.07
C VAL A 552 -17.16 40.07 1.04
N LEU A 553 -18.34 40.38 1.56
CA LEU A 553 -18.47 41.37 2.61
C LEU A 553 -17.69 40.94 3.87
N VAL A 554 -17.03 41.88 4.53
CA VAL A 554 -16.29 41.63 5.79
C VAL A 554 -17.19 40.88 6.80
N ALA A 555 -18.46 41.26 6.92
CA ALA A 555 -19.43 40.68 7.86
C ALA A 555 -19.88 39.26 7.49
N GLU A 556 -19.62 38.80 6.26
CA GLU A 556 -20.06 37.48 5.76
C GLU A 556 -18.85 36.53 5.55
N ALA A 557 -17.64 37.03 5.60
CA ALA A 557 -16.43 36.28 5.24
C ALA A 557 -16.29 34.97 6.05
N ALA A 558 -16.40 35.04 7.37
CA ALA A 558 -16.30 33.88 8.26
C ALA A 558 -17.40 32.84 7.99
N ARG A 559 -18.66 33.30 7.83
CA ARG A 559 -19.82 32.42 7.54
C ARG A 559 -19.68 31.75 6.18
N THR A 560 -19.18 32.48 5.17
CA THR A 560 -18.96 31.92 3.84
C THR A 560 -17.91 30.79 3.87
N VAL A 561 -16.84 30.95 4.65
CA VAL A 561 -15.85 29.88 4.84
C VAL A 561 -16.45 28.71 5.60
N ALA A 562 -17.19 28.96 6.70
CA ALA A 562 -17.83 27.90 7.49
C ALA A 562 -18.75 27.03 6.62
N ALA A 563 -19.61 27.66 5.82
CA ALA A 563 -20.51 26.94 4.90
C ALA A 563 -19.75 26.11 3.86
N ARG A 564 -18.65 26.64 3.28
CA ARG A 564 -17.83 25.91 2.30
C ARG A 564 -17.00 24.79 2.93
N ALA A 565 -16.58 24.94 4.18
CA ALA A 565 -15.85 23.93 4.94
C ALA A 565 -16.77 22.84 5.52
N GLY A 566 -18.11 22.97 5.36
CA GLY A 566 -19.09 22.02 5.89
C GLY A 566 -19.24 22.08 7.42
N ARG A 567 -19.10 23.29 7.99
CA ARG A 567 -19.22 23.57 9.43
C ARG A 567 -20.56 24.25 9.74
#